data_42cdbcfd2c99558dc523346fb51c6381
#
_entry.id   42cdbcfd2c99558dc523346fb51c6381
#
_cell.length_a   1.000
_cell.length_b   1.000
_cell.length_c   1.000
_cell.angle_alpha   90.00
_cell.angle_beta   90.00
_cell.angle_gamma   90.00
#
_symmetry.space_group_name_H-M   'P 1'
#
loop_
_entity.id
_entity.type
_entity.pdbx_description
1 polymer ?
#
loop_
_entity_poly.entity_id
_entity_poly.type
_entity_poly.pdbx_seq_one_letter_code
_entity_poly.pdbx_strand_id
1 'polypeptide(L)' 'MKVRVTVMLKDGVLDPPGKAIGHALHTLGFANVGDVRAGRVIELELDETDPARAKAQADEMGRRLLANLVIESFTAEVLS' A
#
# COMPACT_ATOMS: atom_id res chain seq x y z
N MET A 1 -0.51 -1.47 19.96
CA MET A 1 -1.29 -0.66 19.00
C MET A 1 -1.29 -1.32 17.64
N LYS A 2 -2.41 -1.25 16.94
CA LYS A 2 -2.49 -1.73 15.56
C LYS A 2 -2.05 -0.63 14.61
N VAL A 3 -1.19 -0.95 13.67
CA VAL A 3 -0.78 -0.05 12.60
C VAL A 3 -1.06 -0.67 11.24
N ARG A 4 -1.31 0.19 10.25
CA ARG A 4 -1.55 -0.24 8.87
C ARG A 4 -0.56 0.47 7.97
N VAL A 5 0.13 -0.32 7.14
CA VAL A 5 1.04 0.20 6.13
C VAL A 5 0.46 -0.13 4.76
N THR A 6 0.19 0.90 3.97
CA THR A 6 -0.33 0.76 2.61
C THR A 6 0.80 1.03 1.64
N VAL A 7 1.06 0.06 0.75
CA VAL A 7 2.18 0.13 -0.19
C VAL A 7 1.62 0.14 -1.62
N MET A 8 2.04 1.12 -2.40
CA MET A 8 1.62 1.28 -3.79
C MET A 8 2.84 1.49 -4.67
N LEU A 9 2.76 1.10 -5.95
CA LEU A 9 3.78 1.47 -6.93
C LEU A 9 3.77 2.98 -7.15
N LYS A 10 4.94 3.56 -7.36
CA LYS A 10 5.07 4.96 -7.73
C LYS A 10 4.43 5.23 -9.07
N ASP A 11 3.99 6.47 -9.29
CA ASP A 11 3.46 6.88 -10.57
C ASP A 11 4.52 6.64 -11.66
N GLY A 12 4.07 6.19 -12.81
CA GLY A 12 4.95 5.90 -13.94
C GLY A 12 5.60 4.51 -13.91
N VAL A 13 5.50 3.79 -12.80
CA VAL A 13 5.98 2.40 -12.74
C VAL A 13 4.89 1.48 -13.30
N LEU A 14 5.29 0.57 -14.19
CA LEU A 14 4.37 -0.41 -14.77
C LEU A 14 3.75 -1.27 -13.66
N ASP A 15 2.44 -1.47 -13.75
CA ASP A 15 1.65 -2.22 -12.77
C ASP A 15 0.91 -3.36 -13.48
N PRO A 16 1.57 -4.52 -13.72
CA PRO A 16 0.93 -5.63 -14.42
C PRO A 16 -0.34 -6.15 -13.72
N PRO A 17 -0.39 -6.29 -12.38
CA PRO A 17 -1.64 -6.68 -11.72
C PRO A 17 -2.76 -5.68 -11.93
N GLY A 18 -2.47 -4.37 -11.84
CA GLY A 18 -3.47 -3.33 -12.07
C GLY A 18 -4.00 -3.37 -13.50
N LYS A 19 -3.12 -3.55 -14.46
CA LYS A 19 -3.53 -3.66 -15.87
C LYS A 19 -4.40 -4.88 -16.12
N ALA A 20 -4.06 -6.01 -15.52
CA ALA A 20 -4.86 -7.24 -15.65
C ALA A 20 -6.26 -7.06 -15.05
N ILE A 21 -6.35 -6.41 -13.90
CA ILE A 21 -7.65 -6.10 -13.26
C ILE A 21 -8.48 -5.19 -14.17
N GLY A 22 -7.88 -4.12 -14.68
CA GLY A 22 -8.57 -3.19 -15.57
C GLY A 22 -9.11 -3.88 -16.82
N HIS A 23 -8.31 -4.72 -17.45
CA HIS A 23 -8.73 -5.49 -18.61
C HIS A 23 -9.89 -6.42 -18.28
N ALA A 24 -9.81 -7.14 -17.16
CA ALA A 24 -10.86 -8.04 -16.73
C ALA A 24 -12.17 -7.29 -16.45
N LEU A 25 -12.08 -6.11 -15.84
CA LEU A 25 -13.25 -5.29 -15.56
C LEU A 25 -13.92 -4.83 -16.87
N HIS A 26 -13.16 -4.41 -17.87
CA HIS A 26 -13.71 -4.04 -19.17
C HIS A 26 -14.39 -5.24 -19.83
N THR A 27 -13.79 -6.43 -19.75
CA THR A 27 -14.38 -7.65 -20.29
C THR A 27 -15.72 -7.97 -19.61
N LEU A 28 -15.86 -7.63 -18.32
CA LEU A 28 -17.09 -7.83 -17.57
C LEU A 28 -18.14 -6.75 -17.82
N GLY A 29 -17.86 -5.75 -18.66
CA GLY A 29 -18.82 -4.73 -19.03
C GLY A 29 -18.63 -3.40 -18.31
N PHE A 30 -17.62 -3.24 -17.47
CA PHE A 30 -17.36 -1.99 -16.76
C PHE A 30 -16.50 -1.07 -17.64
N ALA A 31 -17.09 -0.55 -18.70
CA ALA A 31 -16.38 0.23 -19.71
C ALA A 31 -15.89 1.59 -19.20
N ASN A 32 -16.47 2.08 -18.10
CA ASN A 32 -16.10 3.37 -17.51
C ASN A 32 -14.93 3.31 -16.54
N VAL A 33 -14.32 2.13 -16.37
CA VAL A 33 -13.12 2.00 -15.52
C VAL A 33 -11.92 2.57 -16.25
N GLY A 34 -11.25 3.52 -15.62
CA GLY A 34 -10.02 4.12 -16.11
C GLY A 34 -8.80 3.35 -15.63
N ASP A 35 -7.81 4.08 -15.13
CA ASP A 35 -6.58 3.49 -14.63
C ASP A 35 -6.84 2.67 -13.37
N VAL A 36 -6.19 1.51 -13.27
CA VAL A 36 -6.30 0.62 -12.11
C VAL A 36 -4.91 0.43 -11.53
N ARG A 37 -4.79 0.69 -10.23
CA ARG A 37 -3.55 0.53 -9.49
C ARG A 37 -3.77 -0.51 -8.40
N ALA A 38 -2.92 -1.53 -8.37
CA ALA A 38 -2.93 -2.55 -7.33
C ALA A 38 -1.82 -2.27 -6.33
N GLY A 39 -2.06 -2.63 -5.09
CA GLY A 39 -1.08 -2.46 -4.04
C GLY A 39 -1.29 -3.51 -2.96
N ARG A 40 -0.68 -3.30 -1.81
CA ARG A 40 -0.87 -4.21 -0.68
C ARG A 40 -1.02 -3.44 0.61
N VAL A 41 -1.73 -4.05 1.54
CA VAL A 41 -1.94 -3.51 2.88
C VAL A 41 -1.37 -4.51 3.87
N ILE A 42 -0.55 -4.01 4.79
CA ILE A 42 0.04 -4.80 5.86
C ILE A 42 -0.46 -4.22 7.17
N GLU A 43 -1.12 -5.06 7.98
CA GLU A 43 -1.56 -4.67 9.32
C GLU A 43 -0.76 -5.46 10.33
N LEU A 44 -0.28 -4.80 11.37
CA LEU A 44 0.49 -5.47 12.42
C LEU A 44 0.19 -4.85 13.78
N GLU A 45 0.39 -5.65 14.81
CA GLU A 45 0.31 -5.24 16.20
C GLU A 45 1.69 -4.86 16.68
N LEU A 46 1.78 -3.68 17.31
CA LEU A 46 3.01 -3.27 17.98
C LEU A 46 2.78 -3.27 19.48
N ASP A 47 3.76 -3.75 20.23
CA ASP A 47 3.78 -3.63 21.68
C ASP A 47 4.26 -2.22 22.02
N GLU A 48 3.38 -1.25 21.80
CA GLU A 48 3.65 0.16 22.00
C GLU A 48 2.34 0.85 22.40
N THR A 49 2.43 1.81 23.32
CA THR A 49 1.27 2.56 23.80
C THR A 49 1.26 4.01 23.34
N ASP A 50 2.39 4.52 22.85
CA ASP A 50 2.51 5.91 22.38
C ASP A 50 2.27 5.95 20.87
N PRO A 51 1.21 6.62 20.40
CA PRO A 51 0.92 6.71 18.96
C PRO A 51 2.06 7.29 18.13
N ALA A 52 2.79 8.27 18.66
CA ALA A 52 3.90 8.88 17.94
C ALA A 52 5.03 7.89 17.73
N ARG A 53 5.32 7.06 18.75
CA ARG A 53 6.34 6.01 18.63
C ARG A 53 5.89 4.90 17.69
N ALA A 54 4.62 4.51 17.76
CA ALA A 54 4.06 3.50 16.88
C ALA A 54 4.17 3.95 15.42
N LYS A 55 3.84 5.21 15.13
CA LYS A 55 3.96 5.79 13.79
C LYS A 55 5.42 5.78 13.32
N ALA A 56 6.34 6.20 14.17
CA ALA A 56 7.77 6.24 13.84
C ALA A 56 8.32 4.83 13.55
N GLN A 57 7.91 3.84 14.34
CA GLN A 57 8.32 2.45 14.11
C GLN A 57 7.75 1.91 12.81
N ALA A 58 6.47 2.20 12.52
CA ALA A 58 5.84 1.76 11.28
C ALA A 58 6.51 2.39 10.05
N ASP A 59 6.84 3.67 10.11
CA ASP A 59 7.58 4.35 9.04
C ASP A 59 8.94 3.70 8.80
N GLU A 60 9.64 3.34 9.88
CA GLU A 60 10.95 2.68 9.78
C GLU A 60 10.81 1.28 9.16
N MET A 61 9.78 0.54 9.56
CA MET A 61 9.51 -0.78 8.98
C MET A 61 9.22 -0.68 7.48
N GLY A 62 8.45 0.33 7.09
CA GLY A 62 8.15 0.58 5.67
C GLY A 62 9.41 0.83 4.86
N ARG A 63 10.29 1.70 5.37
CA ARG A 63 11.53 2.03 4.70
C ARG A 63 12.50 0.85 4.60
N ARG A 64 12.58 0.03 5.65
CA ARG A 64 13.62 -1.00 5.75
C ARG A 64 13.21 -2.35 5.20
N LEU A 65 11.90 -2.63 5.13
CA LEU A 65 11.44 -3.97 4.75
C LEU A 65 10.18 -3.96 3.91
N LEU A 66 9.14 -3.22 4.33
CA LEU A 66 7.79 -3.44 3.80
C LEU A 66 7.59 -2.89 2.40
N ALA A 67 8.34 -1.87 2.01
CA ALA A 67 8.25 -1.27 0.69
C ALA A 67 9.61 -1.23 0.02
N ASN A 68 9.62 -1.42 -1.30
CA ASN A 68 10.80 -1.21 -2.13
C ASN A 68 10.78 0.23 -2.62
N LEU A 69 11.54 1.12 -1.97
CA LEU A 69 11.48 2.56 -2.22
C LEU A 69 11.99 2.98 -3.60
N VAL A 70 12.61 2.07 -4.35
CA VAL A 70 12.99 2.36 -5.74
C VAL A 70 11.75 2.48 -6.62
N ILE A 71 10.76 1.60 -6.41
CA ILE A 71 9.57 1.51 -7.26
C ILE A 71 8.26 1.72 -6.49
N GLU A 72 8.29 1.73 -5.15
CA GLU A 72 7.10 1.81 -4.33
C GLU A 72 7.14 3.00 -3.39
N SER A 73 5.96 3.47 -3.01
CA SER A 73 5.78 4.39 -1.91
C SER A 73 4.86 3.75 -0.88
N PHE A 74 4.86 4.28 0.34
CA PHE A 74 3.99 3.76 1.38
C PHE A 74 3.47 4.87 2.27
N THR A 75 2.36 4.58 2.94
CA THR A 75 1.84 5.40 4.03
C THR A 75 1.62 4.48 5.23
N ALA A 76 1.89 4.99 6.42
CA ALA A 76 1.66 4.26 7.65
C ALA A 76 0.68 5.04 8.52
N GLU A 77 -0.27 4.33 9.14
CA GLU A 77 -1.24 4.95 10.04
C GLU A 77 -1.43 4.11 11.29
N VAL A 78 -1.66 4.77 12.41
CA VAL A 78 -1.97 4.12 13.68
C VAL A 78 -3.49 4.02 13.78
N LEU A 79 -4.00 2.81 13.98
CA LEU A 79 -5.44 2.55 14.00
C LEU A 79 -6.02 2.58 15.42
N SER A 80 -5.26 2.10 16.40
CA SER A 80 -5.74 2.08 17.79
C SER A 80 -4.63 1.73 18.78
#